data_49dd810abffdc9ebacb59a347439be51
#
_entry.id   49dd810abffdc9ebacb59a347439be51
#
_cell.length_a   1.000
_cell.length_b   1.000
_cell.length_c   1.000
_cell.angle_alpha   90.00
_cell.angle_beta   90.00
_cell.angle_gamma   90.00
#
_symmetry.space_group_name_H-M   'P 1'
#
loop_
_entity.id
_entity.type
_entity.pdbx_description
1 polymer ?
#
loop_
_entity_poly.entity_id
_entity_poly.type
_entity_poly.pdbx_seq_one_letter_code
_entity_poly.pdbx_strand_id
1 'polypeptide(L)'
;MYPILIDIKQFSILVVGGGKIATRKVCGLIEAGAKPTVISPNFSDTLLNAKKSGSVVLRERSFQYGDTKSFQIIFICTNNKAVNQAILNETTPRQLVNDTTNQYNSNFFNMALIKEKDFGIALTTKGKNPAKTKLLKQKLRSLLKGISLD
;
A
#
# COMPACT_ATOMS: atom_id res chain seq x y z
N MET A 1 -13.67 11.04 6.35
CA MET A 1 -12.23 10.66 6.31
C MET A 1 -11.38 11.81 6.80
N TYR A 2 -10.42 11.52 7.68
CA TYR A 2 -9.48 12.48 8.25
C TYR A 2 -8.08 12.25 7.65
N PRO A 3 -7.42 13.24 7.03
CA PRO A 3 -6.09 13.07 6.46
C PRO A 3 -5.04 13.09 7.57
N ILE A 4 -4.17 12.08 7.55
CA ILE A 4 -3.04 11.95 8.48
C ILE A 4 -1.79 11.53 7.73
N LEU A 5 -0.64 11.90 8.28
CA LEU A 5 0.67 11.37 7.90
C LEU A 5 1.13 10.43 9.01
N ILE A 6 1.50 9.19 8.65
CA ILE A 6 1.91 8.16 9.60
C ILE A 6 3.35 7.74 9.30
N ASP A 7 4.21 7.74 10.32
CA ASP A 7 5.51 7.05 10.25
C ASP A 7 5.27 5.53 10.45
N ILE A 8 5.48 4.77 9.37
CA ILE A 8 5.17 3.33 9.33
C ILE A 8 6.38 2.43 9.60
N LYS A 9 7.54 2.99 9.94
CA LYS A 9 8.79 2.21 10.13
C LYS A 9 8.67 1.12 11.18
N GLN A 10 7.91 1.38 12.25
CA GLN A 10 7.71 0.44 13.36
C GLN A 10 6.44 -0.41 13.23
N PHE A 11 5.68 -0.25 12.15
CA PHE A 11 4.46 -1.02 11.95
C PHE A 11 4.73 -2.39 11.37
N SER A 12 4.07 -3.40 11.91
CA SER A 12 3.97 -4.71 11.27
C SER A 12 2.97 -4.65 10.11
N ILE A 13 3.46 -4.90 8.89
CA ILE A 13 2.69 -4.72 7.66
C ILE A 13 2.59 -6.01 6.89
N LEU A 14 1.37 -6.44 6.56
CA LEU A 14 1.07 -7.58 5.71
C LEU A 14 0.57 -7.11 4.34
N VAL A 15 1.08 -7.72 3.29
CA VAL A 15 0.54 -7.62 1.93
C VAL A 15 0.19 -9.03 1.45
N VAL A 16 -1.07 -9.27 1.12
CA VAL A 16 -1.49 -10.56 0.56
C VAL A 16 -1.69 -10.42 -0.95
N GLY A 17 -0.86 -11.17 -1.70
CA GLY A 17 -0.74 -11.10 -3.16
C GLY A 17 0.66 -10.70 -3.60
N GLY A 18 1.11 -11.21 -4.75
CA GLY A 18 2.47 -11.01 -5.29
C GLY A 18 2.53 -10.38 -6.68
N GLY A 19 1.37 -9.95 -7.21
CA GLY A 19 1.25 -9.37 -8.55
C GLY A 19 1.57 -7.87 -8.61
N LYS A 20 1.26 -7.25 -9.75
CA LYS A 20 1.59 -5.84 -10.07
C LYS A 20 1.11 -4.82 -9.02
N ILE A 21 -0.10 -5.01 -8.48
CA ILE A 21 -0.67 -4.08 -7.47
C ILE A 21 0.10 -4.22 -6.16
N ALA A 22 0.31 -5.46 -5.68
CA ALA A 22 1.09 -5.75 -4.49
C ALA A 22 2.50 -5.19 -4.59
N THR A 23 3.20 -5.44 -5.70
CA THR A 23 4.55 -4.92 -5.97
C THR A 23 4.60 -3.40 -5.81
N ARG A 24 3.67 -2.67 -6.43
CA ARG A 24 3.61 -1.20 -6.30
C ARG A 24 3.39 -0.74 -4.86
N LYS A 25 2.54 -1.45 -4.09
CA LYS A 25 2.32 -1.15 -2.66
C LYS A 25 3.59 -1.39 -1.86
N VAL A 26 4.21 -2.55 -2.04
CA VAL A 26 5.45 -2.93 -1.34
C VAL A 26 6.58 -1.95 -1.61
N CYS A 27 6.80 -1.54 -2.87
CA CYS A 27 7.81 -0.54 -3.21
C CYS A 27 7.58 0.78 -2.44
N GLY A 28 6.34 1.28 -2.40
CA GLY A 28 6.02 2.50 -1.65
C GLY A 28 6.20 2.36 -0.14
N LEU A 29 5.95 1.17 0.43
CA LEU A 29 6.19 0.88 1.84
C LEU A 29 7.70 0.84 2.15
N ILE A 30 8.50 0.22 1.29
CA ILE A 30 9.97 0.18 1.41
C ILE A 30 10.56 1.59 1.30
N GLU A 31 10.10 2.40 0.35
CA GLU A 31 10.49 3.81 0.21
C GLU A 31 10.16 4.65 1.46
N ALA A 32 9.12 4.27 2.20
CA ALA A 32 8.75 4.89 3.47
C ALA A 32 9.50 4.30 4.68
N GLY A 33 10.47 3.41 4.46
CA GLY A 33 11.32 2.81 5.49
C GLY A 33 10.73 1.62 6.21
N ALA A 34 9.58 1.08 5.77
CA ALA A 34 8.99 -0.11 6.34
C ALA A 34 9.57 -1.39 5.72
N LYS A 35 9.49 -2.50 6.46
CA LYS A 35 9.85 -3.84 6.00
C LYS A 35 8.61 -4.74 6.00
N PRO A 36 7.79 -4.73 4.94
CA PRO A 36 6.56 -5.51 4.91
C PRO A 36 6.80 -7.00 4.75
N THR A 37 5.84 -7.81 5.23
CA THR A 37 5.72 -9.24 4.91
C THR A 37 4.74 -9.40 3.76
N VAL A 38 5.10 -10.19 2.76
CA VAL A 38 4.23 -10.50 1.60
C VAL A 38 3.93 -11.99 1.58
N ILE A 39 2.66 -12.35 1.50
CA ILE A 39 2.20 -13.73 1.36
C ILE A 39 1.57 -13.91 -0.01
N SER A 40 2.13 -14.80 -0.81
CA SER A 40 1.61 -15.15 -2.14
C SER A 40 2.21 -16.47 -2.63
N PRO A 41 1.49 -17.27 -3.43
CA PRO A 41 2.07 -18.43 -4.12
C PRO A 41 3.14 -18.06 -5.15
N ASN A 42 3.08 -16.85 -5.70
CA ASN A 42 4.02 -16.38 -6.73
C ASN A 42 4.36 -14.90 -6.49
N PHE A 43 5.56 -14.50 -6.90
CA PHE A 43 6.06 -13.14 -6.75
C PHE A 43 6.60 -12.59 -8.07
N SER A 44 6.50 -11.28 -8.26
CA SER A 44 7.19 -10.58 -9.34
C SER A 44 8.70 -10.53 -9.08
N ASP A 45 9.50 -10.39 -10.16
CA ASP A 45 10.97 -10.26 -10.06
C ASP A 45 11.38 -9.07 -9.15
N THR A 46 10.62 -7.99 -9.16
CA THR A 46 10.84 -6.83 -8.28
C THR A 46 10.76 -7.22 -6.81
N LEU A 47 9.77 -8.04 -6.42
CA LEU A 47 9.64 -8.53 -5.05
C LEU A 47 10.76 -9.51 -4.69
N LEU A 48 11.14 -10.39 -5.62
CA LEU A 48 12.27 -11.32 -5.42
C LEU A 48 13.59 -10.57 -5.22
N ASN A 49 13.83 -9.49 -5.97
CA ASN A 49 14.99 -8.63 -5.80
C ASN A 49 14.96 -7.86 -4.47
N ALA A 50 13.80 -7.35 -4.05
CA ALA A 50 13.64 -6.71 -2.74
C ALA A 50 13.89 -7.69 -1.58
N LYS A 51 13.56 -8.98 -1.73
CA LYS A 51 13.92 -10.03 -0.77
C LYS A 51 15.45 -10.19 -0.66
N LYS A 52 16.17 -10.20 -1.80
CA LYS A 52 17.65 -10.32 -1.81
C LYS A 52 18.32 -9.16 -1.07
N SER A 53 17.78 -7.94 -1.17
CA SER A 53 18.27 -6.77 -0.42
C SER A 53 17.81 -6.73 1.05
N GLY A 54 17.03 -7.70 1.52
CA GLY A 54 16.53 -7.75 2.88
C GLY A 54 15.41 -6.74 3.19
N SER A 55 14.89 -6.03 2.18
CA SER A 55 13.89 -4.96 2.34
C SER A 55 12.46 -5.48 2.53
N VAL A 56 12.20 -6.76 2.29
CA VAL A 56 10.90 -7.41 2.41
C VAL A 56 11.05 -8.84 2.91
N VAL A 57 10.03 -9.34 3.60
CA VAL A 57 9.91 -10.76 3.95
C VAL A 57 8.89 -11.39 2.99
N LEU A 58 9.28 -12.41 2.22
CA LEU A 58 8.38 -13.15 1.34
C LEU A 58 8.06 -14.53 1.93
N ARG A 59 6.78 -14.86 2.00
CA ARG A 59 6.26 -16.19 2.38
C ARG A 59 5.59 -16.79 1.15
N GLU A 60 6.26 -17.73 0.50
CA GLU A 60 5.80 -18.36 -0.75
C GLU A 60 4.80 -19.48 -0.45
N ARG A 61 3.57 -19.08 -0.22
CA ARG A 61 2.43 -19.95 0.02
C ARG A 61 1.11 -19.19 -0.12
N SER A 62 0.01 -19.90 -0.18
CA SER A 62 -1.31 -19.29 -0.04
C SER A 62 -1.51 -18.72 1.37
N PHE A 63 -2.41 -17.73 1.45
CA PHE A 63 -2.90 -17.19 2.73
C PHE A 63 -3.53 -18.31 3.58
N GLN A 64 -3.30 -18.25 4.87
CA GLN A 64 -3.87 -19.16 5.86
C GLN A 64 -4.56 -18.39 6.97
N TYR A 65 -5.58 -18.99 7.57
CA TYR A 65 -6.26 -18.42 8.74
C TYR A 65 -5.25 -18.16 9.87
N GLY A 66 -5.35 -16.97 10.45
CA GLY A 66 -4.43 -16.50 11.51
C GLY A 66 -3.27 -15.65 11.00
N ASP A 67 -3.04 -15.57 9.69
CA ASP A 67 -1.94 -14.78 9.13
C ASP A 67 -2.05 -13.27 9.42
N THR A 68 -3.23 -12.75 9.68
CA THR A 68 -3.45 -11.32 9.94
C THR A 68 -3.13 -10.90 11.38
N LYS A 69 -3.12 -11.84 12.33
CA LYS A 69 -3.14 -11.58 13.80
C LYS A 69 -2.00 -10.70 14.31
N SER A 70 -0.81 -10.83 13.72
CA SER A 70 0.39 -10.10 14.17
C SER A 70 0.66 -8.80 13.42
N PHE A 71 -0.26 -8.37 12.53
CA PHE A 71 -0.06 -7.21 11.68
C PHE A 71 -1.03 -6.08 12.01
N GLN A 72 -0.51 -4.86 12.01
CA GLN A 72 -1.26 -3.63 12.26
C GLN A 72 -1.84 -3.03 10.98
N ILE A 73 -1.14 -3.22 9.85
CA ILE A 73 -1.57 -2.73 8.54
C ILE A 73 -1.66 -3.91 7.57
N ILE A 74 -2.78 -4.03 6.87
CA ILE A 74 -3.05 -5.15 5.96
C ILE A 74 -3.46 -4.60 4.60
N PHE A 75 -2.75 -5.04 3.56
CA PHE A 75 -3.11 -4.78 2.16
C PHE A 75 -3.61 -6.06 1.52
N ILE A 76 -4.84 -6.03 1.02
CA ILE A 76 -5.46 -7.12 0.24
C ILE A 76 -5.24 -6.81 -1.24
N CYS A 77 -4.35 -7.59 -1.88
CA CYS A 77 -3.91 -7.36 -3.26
C CYS A 77 -4.03 -8.62 -4.11
N THR A 78 -4.95 -9.54 -3.79
CA THR A 78 -5.19 -10.77 -4.55
C THR A 78 -6.44 -10.62 -5.44
N ASN A 79 -6.51 -11.42 -6.51
CA ASN A 79 -7.69 -11.54 -7.36
C ASN A 79 -8.64 -12.65 -6.87
N ASN A 80 -8.28 -13.41 -5.84
CA ASN A 80 -9.09 -14.48 -5.29
C ASN A 80 -10.07 -13.92 -4.25
N LYS A 81 -11.34 -13.85 -4.64
CA LYS A 81 -12.42 -13.32 -3.79
C LYS A 81 -12.59 -14.06 -2.48
N ALA A 82 -12.43 -15.40 -2.49
CA ALA A 82 -12.54 -16.22 -1.28
C ALA A 82 -11.43 -15.90 -0.27
N VAL A 83 -10.18 -15.75 -0.76
CA VAL A 83 -9.04 -15.33 0.07
C VAL A 83 -9.27 -13.91 0.61
N ASN A 84 -9.72 -12.97 -0.24
CA ASN A 84 -9.99 -11.59 0.21
C ASN A 84 -11.05 -11.56 1.32
N GLN A 85 -12.12 -12.35 1.18
CA GLN A 85 -13.14 -12.44 2.21
C GLN A 85 -12.63 -13.12 3.50
N ALA A 86 -11.82 -14.15 3.39
CA ALA A 86 -11.21 -14.81 4.54
C ALA A 86 -10.32 -13.83 5.34
N ILE A 87 -9.52 -13.00 4.65
CA ILE A 87 -8.72 -11.95 5.28
C ILE A 87 -9.62 -10.96 6.03
N LEU A 88 -10.68 -10.47 5.38
CA LEU A 88 -11.61 -9.51 5.98
C LEU A 88 -12.30 -10.07 7.23
N ASN A 89 -12.67 -11.35 7.22
CA ASN A 89 -13.30 -12.01 8.35
C ASN A 89 -12.38 -12.15 9.58
N GLU A 90 -11.05 -12.10 9.37
CA GLU A 90 -10.06 -12.16 10.46
C GLU A 90 -9.68 -10.78 10.98
N THR A 91 -9.89 -9.74 10.21
CA THR A 91 -9.43 -8.40 10.58
C THR A 91 -10.28 -7.82 11.70
N THR A 92 -9.65 -7.01 12.54
CA THR A 92 -10.28 -6.35 13.68
C THR A 92 -10.35 -4.84 13.46
N PRO A 93 -11.22 -4.11 14.18
CA PRO A 93 -11.30 -2.65 14.10
C PRO A 93 -10.00 -1.91 14.46
N ARG A 94 -9.06 -2.60 15.12
CA ARG A 94 -7.75 -2.04 15.49
C ARG A 94 -6.71 -2.11 14.37
N GLN A 95 -7.02 -2.79 13.28
CA GLN A 95 -6.14 -2.97 12.14
C GLN A 95 -6.49 -1.99 11.02
N LEU A 96 -5.47 -1.42 10.38
CA LEU A 96 -5.64 -0.64 9.17
C LEU A 96 -5.71 -1.58 7.97
N VAL A 97 -6.84 -1.58 7.27
CA VAL A 97 -7.09 -2.47 6.12
C VAL A 97 -7.29 -1.68 4.85
N ASN A 98 -6.54 -2.04 3.81
CA ASN A 98 -6.72 -1.52 2.46
C ASN A 98 -6.98 -2.67 1.48
N ASP A 99 -8.23 -2.83 1.07
CA ASP A 99 -8.63 -3.76 0.02
C ASP A 99 -8.54 -3.07 -1.35
N THR A 100 -7.59 -3.51 -2.18
CA THR A 100 -7.38 -2.93 -3.51
C THR A 100 -8.41 -3.40 -4.54
N THR A 101 -9.24 -4.37 -4.19
CA THR A 101 -10.30 -4.92 -5.07
C THR A 101 -11.68 -4.32 -4.78
N ASN A 102 -11.91 -3.89 -3.54
CA ASN A 102 -13.15 -3.24 -3.14
C ASN A 102 -12.89 -2.15 -2.08
N GLN A 103 -13.00 -0.90 -2.50
CA GLN A 103 -12.73 0.24 -1.61
C GLN A 103 -13.62 0.31 -0.36
N TYR A 104 -14.83 -0.26 -0.41
CA TYR A 104 -15.76 -0.25 0.73
C TYR A 104 -15.31 -1.13 1.90
N ASN A 105 -14.40 -2.05 1.65
CA ASN A 105 -13.78 -2.89 2.67
C ASN A 105 -12.56 -2.22 3.34
N SER A 106 -12.21 -0.99 2.90
CA SER A 106 -11.02 -0.29 3.38
C SER A 106 -11.37 0.74 4.44
N ASN A 107 -10.59 0.80 5.53
CA ASN A 107 -10.68 1.85 6.54
C ASN A 107 -9.59 2.92 6.39
N PHE A 108 -8.61 2.73 5.49
CA PHE A 108 -7.65 3.75 5.08
C PHE A 108 -7.33 3.68 3.59
N PHE A 109 -6.80 4.77 3.03
CA PHE A 109 -6.49 4.90 1.61
C PHE A 109 -5.15 5.57 1.40
N ASN A 110 -4.38 5.07 0.42
CA ASN A 110 -3.18 5.77 -0.03
C ASN A 110 -3.56 6.99 -0.85
N MET A 111 -2.96 8.13 -0.55
CA MET A 111 -3.06 9.34 -1.35
C MET A 111 -2.00 9.36 -2.45
N ALA A 112 -2.27 10.05 -3.55
CA ALA A 112 -1.24 10.33 -4.54
C ALA A 112 -0.31 11.43 -4.00
N LEU A 113 0.97 11.13 -3.90
CA LEU A 113 1.96 12.04 -3.31
C LEU A 113 2.84 12.67 -4.39
N ILE A 114 2.99 13.98 -4.36
CA ILE A 114 4.08 14.72 -4.99
C ILE A 114 5.12 14.91 -3.90
N LYS A 115 6.34 14.38 -4.10
CA LYS A 115 7.46 14.56 -3.19
C LYS A 115 8.43 15.54 -3.83
N GLU A 116 8.78 16.58 -3.13
CA GLU A 116 9.87 17.51 -3.39
C GLU A 116 10.90 17.39 -2.25
N LYS A 117 12.00 18.12 -2.33
CA LYS A 117 13.08 18.03 -1.35
C LYS A 117 12.62 18.36 0.06
N ASP A 118 11.89 19.45 0.22
CA ASP A 118 11.56 20.05 1.52
C ASP A 118 10.07 19.98 1.86
N PHE A 119 9.22 19.51 0.93
CA PHE A 119 7.79 19.39 1.15
C PHE A 119 7.14 18.24 0.36
N GLY A 120 5.92 17.92 0.72
CA GLY A 120 5.10 16.95 -0.01
C GLY A 120 3.66 17.41 -0.14
N ILE A 121 3.03 17.12 -1.29
CA ILE A 121 1.62 17.40 -1.53
C ILE A 121 0.88 16.07 -1.70
N ALA A 122 -0.07 15.82 -0.80
CA ALA A 122 -0.92 14.64 -0.85
C ALA A 122 -2.26 14.97 -1.52
N LEU A 123 -2.62 14.21 -2.54
CA LEU A 123 -3.82 14.41 -3.33
C LEU A 123 -4.76 13.22 -3.19
N THR A 124 -6.03 13.50 -2.99
CA THR A 124 -7.06 12.46 -2.93
C THR A 124 -8.35 12.91 -3.60
N THR A 125 -9.03 11.99 -4.25
CA THR A 125 -10.44 12.13 -4.68
C THR A 125 -11.35 11.26 -3.79
N LYS A 126 -10.92 11.00 -2.54
CA LYS A 126 -11.60 10.12 -1.57
C LYS A 126 -11.84 8.70 -2.13
N GLY A 127 -10.89 8.20 -2.94
CA GLY A 127 -10.98 6.89 -3.59
C GLY A 127 -11.92 6.82 -4.81
N LYS A 128 -12.68 7.89 -5.10
CA LYS A 128 -13.75 7.84 -6.12
C LYS A 128 -13.24 7.90 -7.56
N ASN A 129 -12.11 8.56 -7.82
CA ASN A 129 -11.63 8.75 -9.21
C ASN A 129 -10.10 8.75 -9.29
N PRO A 130 -9.46 7.56 -9.41
CA PRO A 130 -8.01 7.45 -9.53
C PRO A 130 -7.43 8.16 -10.77
N ALA A 131 -8.17 8.16 -11.90
CA ALA A 131 -7.74 8.82 -13.13
C ALA A 131 -7.68 10.35 -12.95
N LYS A 132 -8.69 10.95 -12.31
CA LYS A 132 -8.70 12.37 -11.96
C LYS A 132 -7.56 12.72 -11.00
N THR A 133 -7.28 11.86 -10.02
CA THR A 133 -6.16 12.06 -9.09
C THR A 133 -4.81 12.06 -9.82
N LYS A 134 -4.63 11.14 -10.78
CA LYS A 134 -3.43 11.09 -11.63
C LYS A 134 -3.27 12.36 -12.46
N LEU A 135 -4.33 12.83 -13.11
CA LEU A 135 -4.32 14.05 -13.91
C LEU A 135 -3.99 15.29 -13.06
N LEU A 136 -4.64 15.43 -11.90
CA LEU A 136 -4.36 16.51 -10.95
C LEU A 136 -2.90 16.50 -10.49
N LYS A 137 -2.35 15.32 -10.17
CA LYS A 137 -0.95 15.17 -9.81
C LYS A 137 -0.01 15.65 -10.92
N GLN A 138 -0.29 15.30 -12.18
CA GLN A 138 0.51 15.72 -13.33
C GLN A 138 0.47 17.24 -13.53
N LYS A 139 -0.73 17.85 -13.49
CA LYS A 139 -0.90 19.30 -13.64
C LYS A 139 -0.21 20.08 -12.52
N LEU A 140 -0.40 19.66 -11.26
CA LEU A 140 0.27 20.32 -10.13
C LEU A 140 1.78 20.19 -10.19
N ARG A 141 2.30 19.02 -10.56
CA ARG A 141 3.75 18.84 -10.75
C ARG A 141 4.34 19.74 -11.84
N SER A 142 3.57 20.00 -12.91
CA SER A 142 3.96 20.93 -13.96
C SER A 142 3.99 22.39 -13.46
N LEU A 143 3.01 22.79 -12.67
CA LEU A 143 2.93 24.13 -12.07
C LEU A 143 4.08 24.37 -11.07
N LEU A 144 4.36 23.39 -10.21
CA LEU A 144 5.43 23.51 -9.20
C LEU A 144 6.83 23.68 -9.80
N LYS A 145 7.10 23.17 -11.00
CA LYS A 145 8.39 23.37 -11.68
C LYS A 145 8.70 24.82 -12.01
N GLY A 146 7.69 25.70 -12.04
CA GLY A 146 7.84 27.13 -12.32
C GLY A 146 7.79 28.02 -11.07
N ILE A 147 7.71 27.43 -9.88
CA ILE A 147 7.62 28.18 -8.63
C ILE A 147 8.93 28.00 -7.86
N SER A 148 9.70 29.07 -7.68
CA SER A 148 10.77 29.12 -6.67
C SER A 148 10.09 29.22 -5.30
N LEU A 149 10.47 28.36 -4.36
CA LEU A 149 9.98 28.34 -2.98
C LEU A 149 11.12 28.71 -2.01
N ASP A 150 12.05 29.56 -2.49
CA ASP A 150 13.14 30.15 -1.70
C ASP A 150 12.62 31.21 -0.74
#